data_d4a428594fc1b1258f3df0c6a9da74f2
#
_entry.id   d4a428594fc1b1258f3df0c6a9da74f2
#
_cell.length_a   1.000
_cell.length_b   1.000
_cell.length_c   1.000
_cell.angle_alpha   90.00
_cell.angle_beta   90.00
_cell.angle_gamma   90.00
#
_symmetry.space_group_name_H-M   'P 1'
#
loop_
_entity.id
_entity.type
_entity.pdbx_description
1 polymer ?
#
loop_
_entity_poly.entity_id
_entity_poly.type
_entity_poly.pdbx_seq_one_letter_code
_entity_poly.pdbx_strand_id
1 'polypeptide(L)'
;MSLRNIIKAALVFTLSVVLIVVIGLVGMLSFTAVTFFQDRKDTASMVDIDAALVERDSAYTFETPALLKDNHRWAMLISADGNILWSQDLPKDVPLHYELADVASFTRWYLEDYPVTTRIRDDGILVVGAPKGSQWKQLLVFSMQNLSVMPYWFVGYVCFMLIAVLGTSALLLRHWFHKDQERRDAARANWIHGISHDIRTPLALVMGKAGQLENDPRLPVDARKDATIICNQSQTIRDLVGDLNLTMRLDCAMQPLRLELLQPEAVVRQAAADFLNSGLAEGYPFEIDLPDTPMATMNADAVLLRRALTNLLNNCVRHNPVGAAIHMASRERGKDCVFIVESEAPASAATATGGITPDGNAAHGIGLKLVAQIAQSHDGYARFIAGDSFRCEIVLPK
;
A
#
# COMPACT_ATOMS: atom_id res chain seq x y z
N MET A 1 -2.12 -9.33 13.55
CA MET A 1 -0.92 -8.55 13.99
C MET A 1 -1.37 -7.12 14.22
N SER A 2 -1.03 -6.48 15.37
CA SER A 2 -1.53 -5.11 15.63
C SER A 2 -0.87 -4.12 14.65
N LEU A 3 -1.59 -3.04 14.29
CA LEU A 3 -1.10 -1.93 13.48
C LEU A 3 0.30 -1.45 13.94
N ARG A 4 0.48 -1.41 15.26
CA ARG A 4 1.74 -1.06 15.93
C ARG A 4 2.91 -1.98 15.55
N ASN A 5 2.67 -3.28 15.30
CA ASN A 5 3.71 -4.22 14.90
C ASN A 5 4.08 -4.09 13.42
N ILE A 6 3.13 -3.69 12.57
CA ILE A 6 3.37 -3.43 11.14
C ILE A 6 4.21 -2.17 10.96
N ILE A 7 3.83 -1.09 11.66
CA ILE A 7 4.59 0.16 11.65
C ILE A 7 6.03 -0.08 12.15
N LYS A 8 6.20 -0.87 13.21
CA LYS A 8 7.53 -1.23 13.71
C LYS A 8 8.34 -2.03 12.67
N ALA A 9 7.74 -3.01 12.00
CA ALA A 9 8.41 -3.80 10.98
C ALA A 9 8.82 -2.94 9.77
N ALA A 10 7.95 -2.06 9.30
CA ALA A 10 8.25 -1.12 8.21
C ALA A 10 9.35 -0.12 8.62
N LEU A 11 9.30 0.38 9.85
CA LEU A 11 10.32 1.30 10.38
C LEU A 11 11.68 0.61 10.51
N VAL A 12 11.73 -0.63 10.99
CA VAL A 12 12.95 -1.44 11.07
C VAL A 12 13.50 -1.73 9.68
N PHE A 13 12.63 -2.05 8.71
CA PHE A 13 13.07 -2.30 7.33
C PHE A 13 13.65 -1.04 6.67
N THR A 14 12.97 0.11 6.76
CA THR A 14 13.51 1.37 6.23
C THR A 14 14.80 1.77 6.93
N LEU A 15 14.88 1.61 8.25
CA LEU A 15 16.09 1.93 9.01
C LEU A 15 17.27 1.03 8.60
N SER A 16 17.03 -0.27 8.38
CA SER A 16 18.07 -1.21 7.93
C SER A 16 18.56 -0.90 6.52
N VAL A 17 17.69 -0.53 5.58
CA VAL A 17 18.09 -0.11 4.23
C VAL A 17 18.92 1.18 4.28
N VAL A 18 18.49 2.17 5.04
CA VAL A 18 19.27 3.41 5.23
C VAL A 18 20.63 3.12 5.86
N LEU A 19 20.68 2.24 6.86
CA LEU A 19 21.93 1.84 7.51
C LEU A 19 22.88 1.16 6.53
N ILE A 20 22.41 0.24 5.69
CA ILE A 20 23.22 -0.43 4.67
C ILE A 20 23.80 0.59 3.67
N VAL A 21 22.99 1.55 3.22
CA VAL A 21 23.44 2.61 2.32
C VAL A 21 24.51 3.48 2.99
N VAL A 22 24.33 3.85 4.24
CA VAL A 22 25.30 4.65 5.01
C VAL A 22 26.61 3.88 5.23
N ILE A 23 26.53 2.60 5.61
CA ILE A 23 27.71 1.75 5.77
C ILE A 23 28.48 1.60 4.44
N GLY A 24 27.77 1.39 3.33
CA GLY A 24 28.38 1.31 1.99
C GLY A 24 29.10 2.61 1.61
N LEU A 25 28.50 3.76 1.90
CA LEU A 25 29.08 5.08 1.68
C LEU A 25 30.35 5.31 2.53
N VAL A 26 30.25 5.03 3.81
CA VAL A 26 31.39 5.15 4.74
C VAL A 26 32.51 4.19 4.33
N GLY A 27 32.19 2.96 3.95
CA GLY A 27 33.14 1.99 3.45
C GLY A 27 33.87 2.47 2.19
N MET A 28 33.15 3.02 1.21
CA MET A 28 33.70 3.59 -0.01
C MET A 28 34.60 4.80 0.27
N LEU A 29 34.17 5.71 1.14
CA LEU A 29 34.98 6.87 1.54
C LEU A 29 36.22 6.45 2.31
N SER A 30 36.12 5.46 3.18
CA SER A 30 37.28 4.93 3.92
C SER A 30 38.26 4.25 2.98
N PHE A 31 37.80 3.47 2.00
CA PHE A 31 38.65 2.82 1.00
C PHE A 31 39.40 3.86 0.15
N THR A 32 38.69 4.89 -0.35
CA THR A 32 39.33 5.97 -1.13
C THR A 32 40.31 6.78 -0.28
N ALA A 33 40.01 7.03 0.99
CA ALA A 33 40.93 7.72 1.89
C ALA A 33 42.20 6.89 2.15
N VAL A 34 42.06 5.59 2.44
CA VAL A 34 43.21 4.71 2.68
C VAL A 34 44.12 4.63 1.45
N THR A 35 43.55 4.46 0.26
CA THR A 35 44.34 4.42 -0.99
C THR A 35 45.07 5.74 -1.25
N PHE A 36 44.39 6.86 -1.03
CA PHE A 36 44.99 8.20 -1.18
C PHE A 36 46.13 8.47 -0.18
N PHE A 37 45.97 8.03 1.08
CA PHE A 37 47.03 8.17 2.10
C PHE A 37 48.20 7.23 1.87
N GLN A 38 47.99 6.06 1.27
CA GLN A 38 49.03 5.12 0.95
C GLN A 38 49.91 5.66 -0.20
N ASP A 39 49.30 6.24 -1.22
CA ASP A 39 50.00 6.90 -2.34
C ASP A 39 50.88 8.09 -1.84
N ARG A 40 50.41 8.81 -0.84
CA ARG A 40 51.14 9.92 -0.23
C ARG A 40 52.39 9.47 0.57
N LYS A 41 52.36 8.29 1.19
CA LYS A 41 53.55 7.70 1.85
C LYS A 41 54.65 7.39 0.83
N ASP A 42 54.29 6.90 -0.35
CA ASP A 42 55.26 6.64 -1.41
C ASP A 42 55.87 7.91 -1.97
N THR A 43 55.12 8.97 -2.00
CA THR A 43 55.61 10.32 -2.41
C THR A 43 56.62 10.88 -1.38
N ALA A 44 56.38 10.70 -0.08
CA ALA A 44 57.32 11.09 0.98
C ALA A 44 58.65 10.33 0.89
N SER A 45 58.56 9.01 0.55
CA SER A 45 59.74 8.16 0.31
C SER A 45 60.63 8.71 -0.85
N MET A 46 60.04 9.31 -1.89
CA MET A 46 60.80 9.91 -3.00
C MET A 46 61.54 11.18 -2.57
N VAL A 47 60.97 11.98 -1.67
CA VAL A 47 61.64 13.14 -1.10
C VAL A 47 62.83 12.74 -0.25
N ASP A 48 62.71 11.67 0.52
CA ASP A 48 63.79 11.15 1.37
C ASP A 48 64.95 10.59 0.53
N ILE A 49 64.63 9.88 -0.56
CA ILE A 49 65.63 9.36 -1.52
C ILE A 49 66.38 10.51 -2.20
N ASP A 50 65.67 11.56 -2.62
CA ASP A 50 66.27 12.74 -3.22
C ASP A 50 67.20 13.47 -2.24
N ALA A 51 66.77 13.63 -1.00
CA ALA A 51 67.59 14.29 0.03
C ALA A 51 68.84 13.48 0.41
N ALA A 52 68.79 12.14 0.28
CA ALA A 52 69.90 11.27 0.56
C ALA A 52 70.97 11.20 -0.55
N LEU A 53 70.64 11.70 -1.75
CA LEU A 53 71.59 11.79 -2.86
C LEU A 53 72.30 13.15 -2.85
N VAL A 54 73.59 13.16 -2.43
CA VAL A 54 74.39 14.38 -2.28
C VAL A 54 75.57 14.34 -3.25
N GLU A 55 75.83 15.45 -3.92
CA GLU A 55 77.02 15.64 -4.75
C GLU A 55 78.15 16.17 -3.87
N ARG A 56 79.31 15.47 -3.84
CA ARG A 56 80.51 15.91 -3.17
C ARG A 56 81.70 15.72 -4.10
N ASP A 57 82.50 16.78 -4.31
CA ASP A 57 83.70 16.72 -5.11
C ASP A 57 83.51 16.13 -6.52
N SER A 58 82.40 16.49 -7.19
CA SER A 58 82.01 15.98 -8.52
C SER A 58 81.64 14.46 -8.54
N ALA A 59 81.42 13.85 -7.40
CA ALA A 59 80.93 12.48 -7.28
C ALA A 59 79.61 12.43 -6.48
N TYR A 60 78.67 11.59 -6.95
CA TYR A 60 77.40 11.40 -6.26
C TYR A 60 77.52 10.32 -5.19
N THR A 61 77.12 10.65 -3.98
CA THR A 61 77.11 9.71 -2.84
C THR A 61 75.69 9.59 -2.31
N PHE A 62 75.26 8.35 -2.13
CA PHE A 62 73.93 8.07 -1.55
C PHE A 62 74.11 7.72 -0.05
N GLU A 63 73.68 8.61 0.83
CA GLU A 63 73.96 8.53 2.27
C GLU A 63 73.15 7.46 2.99
N THR A 64 72.03 7.03 2.43
CA THR A 64 71.10 6.08 3.09
C THR A 64 70.68 4.92 2.19
N PRO A 65 71.55 3.95 1.85
CA PRO A 65 71.27 2.84 0.96
C PRO A 65 70.07 1.94 1.41
N ALA A 66 69.76 1.93 2.69
CA ALA A 66 68.63 1.19 3.25
C ALA A 66 67.28 1.64 2.66
N LEU A 67 67.11 2.91 2.30
CA LEU A 67 65.87 3.42 1.70
C LEU A 67 65.47 2.74 0.38
N LEU A 68 66.45 2.30 -0.40
CA LEU A 68 66.22 1.55 -1.63
C LEU A 68 66.15 0.05 -1.37
N LYS A 69 67.06 -0.51 -0.54
CA LYS A 69 67.11 -1.95 -0.26
C LYS A 69 65.89 -2.51 0.45
N ASP A 70 65.43 -1.83 1.48
CA ASP A 70 64.30 -2.27 2.28
C ASP A 70 62.98 -2.36 1.46
N ASN A 71 62.91 -1.59 0.35
CA ASN A 71 61.78 -1.57 -0.55
C ASN A 71 62.05 -2.27 -1.90
N HIS A 72 63.18 -2.95 -2.05
CA HIS A 72 63.62 -3.58 -3.30
C HIS A 72 63.60 -2.63 -4.51
N ARG A 73 63.95 -1.36 -4.27
CA ARG A 73 63.98 -0.29 -5.29
C ARG A 73 65.36 -0.07 -5.81
N TRP A 74 65.44 0.48 -7.02
CA TRP A 74 66.64 0.95 -7.62
C TRP A 74 66.50 2.42 -7.96
N ALA A 75 67.62 3.13 -8.15
CA ALA A 75 67.57 4.54 -8.52
C ALA A 75 68.71 4.87 -9.49
N MET A 76 68.46 5.90 -10.32
CA MET A 76 69.44 6.46 -11.22
C MET A 76 69.22 7.97 -11.37
N LEU A 77 70.28 8.72 -11.61
CA LEU A 77 70.24 10.13 -11.96
C LEU A 77 70.65 10.29 -13.43
N ILE A 78 69.80 10.88 -14.24
CA ILE A 78 69.99 11.11 -15.66
C ILE A 78 70.31 12.57 -15.86
N SER A 79 71.44 12.89 -16.55
CA SER A 79 71.79 14.27 -16.91
C SER A 79 70.88 14.85 -17.99
N ALA A 80 71.01 16.17 -18.25
CA ALA A 80 70.32 16.85 -19.36
C ALA A 80 70.69 16.25 -20.73
N ASP A 81 71.89 15.67 -20.88
CA ASP A 81 72.36 15.03 -22.12
C ASP A 81 71.93 13.57 -22.25
N GLY A 82 71.09 13.06 -21.33
CA GLY A 82 70.56 11.69 -21.36
C GLY A 82 71.49 10.61 -20.81
N ASN A 83 72.67 10.95 -20.27
CA ASN A 83 73.61 10.02 -19.70
C ASN A 83 73.35 9.80 -18.21
N ILE A 84 73.61 8.59 -17.71
CA ILE A 84 73.48 8.28 -16.27
C ILE A 84 74.69 8.88 -15.52
N LEU A 85 74.43 9.81 -14.62
CA LEU A 85 75.42 10.40 -13.72
C LEU A 85 75.73 9.53 -12.50
N TRP A 86 74.70 8.87 -11.99
CA TRP A 86 74.77 8.00 -10.85
C TRP A 86 73.70 6.94 -10.93
N SER A 87 73.97 5.76 -10.37
CA SER A 87 72.96 4.67 -10.22
C SER A 87 73.22 3.83 -8.99
N GLN A 88 72.14 3.28 -8.39
CA GLN A 88 72.19 2.36 -7.28
C GLN A 88 71.22 1.19 -7.54
N ASP A 89 71.77 -0.04 -7.46
CA ASP A 89 71.05 -1.31 -7.65
C ASP A 89 70.31 -1.39 -9.00
N LEU A 90 70.88 -0.77 -10.07
CA LEU A 90 70.25 -0.69 -11.39
C LEU A 90 70.12 -2.08 -12.05
N PRO A 91 68.98 -2.49 -12.56
CA PRO A 91 68.80 -3.74 -13.28
C PRO A 91 69.59 -3.75 -14.61
N LYS A 92 70.06 -4.91 -15.03
CA LYS A 92 70.87 -5.06 -16.22
C LYS A 92 70.15 -4.81 -17.56
N ASP A 93 68.85 -4.88 -17.54
CA ASP A 93 67.96 -4.68 -18.69
C ASP A 93 67.54 -3.20 -18.85
N VAL A 94 67.99 -2.32 -17.98
CA VAL A 94 67.73 -0.87 -18.08
C VAL A 94 68.80 -0.20 -18.92
N PRO A 95 68.42 0.61 -19.98
CA PRO A 95 69.36 1.32 -20.81
C PRO A 95 70.21 2.33 -20.02
N LEU A 96 71.48 2.56 -20.51
CA LEU A 96 72.39 3.50 -19.86
C LEU A 96 72.41 4.92 -20.51
N HIS A 97 71.66 5.08 -21.61
CA HIS A 97 71.53 6.37 -22.31
C HIS A 97 70.06 6.53 -22.75
N TYR A 98 69.56 7.74 -22.63
CA TYR A 98 68.19 8.08 -22.88
C TYR A 98 68.06 9.29 -23.79
N GLU A 99 67.21 9.19 -24.81
CA GLU A 99 66.77 10.32 -25.58
C GLU A 99 65.59 11.04 -24.88
N LEU A 100 65.32 12.27 -25.31
CA LEU A 100 64.22 13.06 -24.75
C LEU A 100 62.86 12.31 -24.86
N ALA A 101 62.68 11.57 -25.94
CA ALA A 101 61.47 10.77 -26.18
C ALA A 101 61.34 9.61 -25.17
N ASP A 102 62.41 8.95 -24.81
CA ASP A 102 62.45 7.87 -23.85
C ASP A 102 62.07 8.36 -22.44
N VAL A 103 62.70 9.51 -22.06
CA VAL A 103 62.39 10.18 -20.77
C VAL A 103 60.94 10.56 -20.69
N ALA A 104 60.37 11.14 -21.77
CA ALA A 104 58.97 11.52 -21.82
C ALA A 104 58.03 10.28 -21.73
N SER A 105 58.43 9.14 -22.28
CA SER A 105 57.67 7.90 -22.23
C SER A 105 57.64 7.30 -20.82
N PHE A 106 58.80 7.07 -20.19
CA PHE A 106 58.78 6.39 -18.88
C PHE A 106 58.35 7.31 -17.72
N THR A 107 58.40 8.62 -17.86
CA THR A 107 57.78 9.52 -16.85
C THR A 107 56.30 9.28 -16.71
N ARG A 108 55.64 8.90 -17.80
CA ARG A 108 54.18 8.61 -17.83
C ARG A 108 53.87 7.15 -17.57
N TRP A 109 54.71 6.20 -18.08
CA TRP A 109 54.45 4.77 -18.10
C TRP A 109 55.53 4.01 -17.33
N TYR A 110 55.95 2.89 -17.87
CA TYR A 110 56.96 2.01 -17.33
C TYR A 110 58.25 2.17 -18.09
N LEU A 111 59.37 1.97 -17.40
CA LEU A 111 60.68 1.84 -18.02
C LEU A 111 61.02 0.35 -18.04
N GLU A 112 61.09 -0.29 -19.22
CA GLU A 112 61.30 -1.73 -19.37
C GLU A 112 60.47 -2.58 -18.43
N ASP A 113 59.17 -2.27 -18.33
CA ASP A 113 58.17 -2.86 -17.41
C ASP A 113 58.38 -2.56 -15.91
N TYR A 114 59.34 -1.75 -15.57
CA TYR A 114 59.53 -1.25 -14.20
C TYR A 114 58.63 -0.03 -13.96
N PRO A 115 57.78 -0.02 -12.93
CA PRO A 115 57.07 1.17 -12.51
C PRO A 115 58.09 2.17 -11.92
N VAL A 116 58.25 3.34 -12.57
CA VAL A 116 59.23 4.34 -12.16
C VAL A 116 58.53 5.59 -11.68
N THR A 117 59.12 6.27 -10.70
CA THR A 117 58.77 7.60 -10.24
C THR A 117 59.93 8.52 -10.52
N THR A 118 59.63 9.74 -11.01
CA THR A 118 60.64 10.70 -11.41
C THR A 118 60.58 11.97 -10.60
N ARG A 119 61.72 12.56 -10.29
CA ARG A 119 61.83 13.88 -9.66
C ARG A 119 62.88 14.75 -10.40
N ILE A 120 62.47 15.95 -10.70
CA ILE A 120 63.35 16.95 -11.36
C ILE A 120 64.30 17.51 -10.31
N ARG A 121 65.60 17.56 -10.60
CA ARG A 121 66.68 18.18 -9.84
C ARG A 121 67.40 19.20 -10.74
N ASP A 122 68.20 20.08 -10.14
CA ASP A 122 68.94 21.07 -10.87
C ASP A 122 70.05 20.44 -11.76
N ASP A 123 70.51 19.25 -11.37
CA ASP A 123 71.58 18.48 -12.03
C ASP A 123 71.04 17.38 -12.99
N GLY A 124 69.70 17.20 -13.06
CA GLY A 124 69.08 16.21 -13.94
C GLY A 124 67.76 15.68 -13.46
N ILE A 125 67.45 14.43 -13.81
CA ILE A 125 66.20 13.75 -13.41
C ILE A 125 66.55 12.53 -12.58
N LEU A 126 66.18 12.56 -11.30
CA LEU A 126 66.24 11.35 -10.44
C LEU A 126 65.06 10.44 -10.77
N VAL A 127 65.41 9.21 -11.13
CA VAL A 127 64.47 8.14 -11.45
C VAL A 127 64.58 7.06 -10.38
N VAL A 128 63.47 6.72 -9.75
CA VAL A 128 63.40 5.61 -8.78
C VAL A 128 62.45 4.54 -9.32
N GLY A 129 62.94 3.33 -9.49
CA GLY A 129 62.18 2.21 -9.99
C GLY A 129 61.83 1.18 -8.91
N ALA A 130 60.67 0.60 -9.02
CA ALA A 130 60.22 -0.52 -8.20
C ALA A 130 60.22 -1.82 -9.01
N PRO A 131 60.12 -3.01 -8.37
CA PRO A 131 60.11 -4.30 -9.07
C PRO A 131 58.99 -4.41 -10.13
N LYS A 132 59.27 -5.14 -11.22
CA LYS A 132 58.26 -5.40 -12.26
C LYS A 132 56.98 -5.98 -11.66
N GLY A 133 55.83 -5.48 -12.07
CA GLY A 133 54.52 -5.93 -11.58
C GLY A 133 54.15 -5.53 -10.16
N SER A 134 54.99 -4.75 -9.44
CA SER A 134 54.71 -4.33 -8.07
C SER A 134 53.66 -3.21 -7.97
N GLN A 135 53.52 -2.41 -9.01
CA GLN A 135 52.59 -1.26 -9.06
C GLN A 135 51.92 -1.18 -10.43
N TRP A 136 50.64 -0.83 -10.44
CA TRP A 136 49.92 -0.57 -11.67
C TRP A 136 49.80 0.91 -11.87
N LYS A 137 50.44 1.44 -12.91
CA LYS A 137 50.30 2.82 -13.30
C LYS A 137 49.09 3.01 -14.22
N GLN A 138 48.21 3.90 -13.86
CA GLN A 138 47.06 4.28 -14.70
C GLN A 138 47.08 5.78 -14.96
N LEU A 139 47.10 6.18 -16.22
CA LEU A 139 47.01 7.58 -16.62
C LEU A 139 45.54 7.97 -16.62
N LEU A 140 45.00 8.37 -15.49
CA LEU A 140 43.65 8.90 -15.37
C LEU A 140 43.71 10.42 -15.52
N VAL A 141 43.29 10.93 -16.68
CA VAL A 141 43.12 12.37 -16.91
C VAL A 141 41.65 12.73 -16.68
N PHE A 142 41.36 13.37 -15.57
CA PHE A 142 40.04 13.90 -15.31
C PHE A 142 39.92 15.34 -15.80
N SER A 143 38.90 15.63 -16.60
CA SER A 143 38.52 17.01 -16.89
C SER A 143 38.04 17.68 -15.60
N MET A 144 38.56 18.85 -15.27
CA MET A 144 38.08 19.64 -14.12
C MET A 144 36.56 19.89 -14.20
N GLN A 145 36.03 20.03 -15.41
CA GLN A 145 34.61 20.19 -15.64
C GLN A 145 33.82 18.94 -15.20
N ASN A 146 34.30 17.74 -15.52
CA ASN A 146 33.66 16.49 -15.09
C ASN A 146 33.81 16.29 -13.57
N LEU A 147 34.93 16.68 -13.00
CA LEU A 147 35.16 16.56 -11.55
C LEU A 147 34.22 17.48 -10.77
N SER A 148 33.89 18.66 -11.27
CA SER A 148 32.97 19.61 -10.62
C SER A 148 31.51 19.13 -10.68
N VAL A 149 31.12 18.31 -11.67
CA VAL A 149 29.73 17.78 -11.82
C VAL A 149 29.52 16.48 -11.04
N MET A 150 30.58 15.75 -10.73
CA MET A 150 30.52 14.44 -10.03
C MET A 150 29.75 14.49 -8.70
N PRO A 151 29.91 15.50 -7.82
CA PRO A 151 29.14 15.59 -6.58
C PRO A 151 27.63 15.70 -6.80
N TYR A 152 27.21 16.40 -7.85
CA TYR A 152 25.78 16.56 -8.19
C TYR A 152 25.16 15.23 -8.63
N TRP A 153 25.88 14.45 -9.43
CA TRP A 153 25.45 13.09 -9.80
C TRP A 153 25.34 12.17 -8.59
N PHE A 154 26.27 12.27 -7.66
CA PHE A 154 26.26 11.51 -6.42
C PHE A 154 25.06 11.86 -5.54
N VAL A 155 24.79 13.14 -5.32
CA VAL A 155 23.63 13.63 -4.58
C VAL A 155 22.33 13.19 -5.28
N GLY A 156 22.24 13.33 -6.61
CA GLY A 156 21.11 12.85 -7.40
C GLY A 156 20.84 11.36 -7.24
N TYR A 157 21.89 10.54 -7.25
CA TYR A 157 21.80 9.09 -7.03
C TYR A 157 21.28 8.75 -5.63
N VAL A 158 21.79 9.40 -4.59
CA VAL A 158 21.34 9.21 -3.20
C VAL A 158 19.86 9.59 -3.04
N CYS A 159 19.47 10.75 -3.60
CA CYS A 159 18.06 11.18 -3.59
C CYS A 159 17.15 10.17 -4.31
N PHE A 160 17.56 9.69 -5.48
CA PHE A 160 16.82 8.67 -6.22
C PHE A 160 16.64 7.39 -5.41
N MET A 161 17.69 6.89 -4.76
CA MET A 161 17.64 5.69 -3.92
C MET A 161 16.71 5.88 -2.72
N LEU A 162 16.74 7.05 -2.06
CA LEU A 162 15.85 7.37 -0.95
C LEU A 162 14.38 7.38 -1.40
N ILE A 163 14.07 8.02 -2.53
CA ILE A 163 12.72 8.06 -3.09
C ILE A 163 12.24 6.65 -3.45
N ALA A 164 13.08 5.83 -4.05
CA ALA A 164 12.76 4.44 -4.40
C ALA A 164 12.44 3.60 -3.16
N VAL A 165 13.23 3.73 -2.08
CA VAL A 165 13.00 3.02 -0.80
C VAL A 165 11.70 3.48 -0.14
N LEU A 166 11.45 4.79 -0.09
CA LEU A 166 10.21 5.32 0.49
C LEU A 166 8.98 4.90 -0.33
N GLY A 167 9.07 4.94 -1.66
CA GLY A 167 8.00 4.53 -2.56
C GLY A 167 7.65 3.04 -2.42
N THR A 168 8.66 2.16 -2.41
CA THR A 168 8.44 0.72 -2.22
C THR A 168 7.88 0.41 -0.84
N SER A 169 8.35 1.08 0.21
CA SER A 169 7.82 0.93 1.58
C SER A 169 6.36 1.35 1.67
N ALA A 170 5.98 2.47 1.05
CA ALA A 170 4.61 2.96 1.01
C ALA A 170 3.66 2.00 0.27
N LEU A 171 4.10 1.44 -0.86
CA LEU A 171 3.33 0.44 -1.62
C LEU A 171 3.12 -0.86 -0.84
N LEU A 172 4.16 -1.35 -0.18
CA LEU A 172 4.08 -2.54 0.68
C LEU A 172 3.13 -2.32 1.86
N LEU A 173 3.22 -1.16 2.53
CA LEU A 173 2.31 -0.79 3.60
C LEU A 173 0.86 -0.75 3.12
N ARG A 174 0.59 -0.06 1.99
CA ARG A 174 -0.76 0.03 1.42
C ARG A 174 -1.32 -1.36 1.09
N HIS A 175 -0.53 -2.24 0.48
CA HIS A 175 -0.93 -3.62 0.18
C HIS A 175 -1.25 -4.43 1.46
N TRP A 176 -0.44 -4.27 2.50
CA TRP A 176 -0.62 -4.94 3.78
C TRP A 176 -1.87 -4.47 4.52
N PHE A 177 -2.12 -3.15 4.54
CA PHE A 177 -3.32 -2.57 5.15
C PHE A 177 -4.58 -3.10 4.47
N HIS A 178 -4.59 -3.14 3.15
CA HIS A 178 -5.75 -3.63 2.40
C HIS A 178 -6.05 -5.10 2.73
N LYS A 179 -5.02 -5.94 2.73
CA LYS A 179 -5.15 -7.36 3.04
C LYS A 179 -5.55 -7.66 4.49
N ASP A 180 -5.13 -6.84 5.46
CA ASP A 180 -5.52 -7.00 6.87
C ASP A 180 -6.98 -6.59 7.08
N GLN A 181 -7.45 -5.57 6.37
CA GLN A 181 -8.84 -5.13 6.39
C GLN A 181 -9.77 -6.22 5.82
N GLU A 182 -9.45 -6.76 4.64
CA GLU A 182 -10.19 -7.87 4.04
C GLU A 182 -10.30 -9.09 4.98
N ARG A 183 -9.20 -9.44 5.66
CA ARG A 183 -9.19 -10.55 6.63
C ARG A 183 -10.08 -10.30 7.84
N ARG A 184 -10.14 -9.07 8.34
CA ARG A 184 -11.01 -8.69 9.47
C ARG A 184 -12.47 -8.74 9.07
N ASP A 185 -12.78 -8.24 7.90
CA ASP A 185 -14.15 -8.22 7.38
C ASP A 185 -14.62 -9.64 7.09
N ALA A 186 -13.79 -10.50 6.49
CA ALA A 186 -14.07 -11.91 6.32
C ALA A 186 -14.27 -12.65 7.66
N ALA A 187 -13.44 -12.37 8.67
CA ALA A 187 -13.56 -12.95 10.00
C ALA A 187 -14.86 -12.52 10.68
N ARG A 188 -15.27 -11.24 10.56
CA ARG A 188 -16.55 -10.74 11.06
C ARG A 188 -17.74 -11.41 10.39
N ALA A 189 -17.71 -11.51 9.06
CA ALA A 189 -18.78 -12.15 8.30
C ALA A 189 -18.93 -13.64 8.66
N ASN A 190 -17.82 -14.37 8.77
CA ASN A 190 -17.82 -15.78 9.19
C ASN A 190 -18.34 -15.96 10.62
N TRP A 191 -17.95 -15.08 11.53
CA TRP A 191 -18.41 -15.10 12.93
C TRP A 191 -19.94 -14.89 13.01
N ILE A 192 -20.48 -13.90 12.30
CA ILE A 192 -21.93 -13.63 12.26
C ILE A 192 -22.67 -14.77 11.59
N HIS A 193 -22.10 -15.37 10.53
CA HIS A 193 -22.72 -16.55 9.90
C HIS A 193 -22.83 -17.73 10.87
N GLY A 194 -21.77 -18.01 11.64
CA GLY A 194 -21.76 -19.04 12.66
C GLY A 194 -22.82 -18.78 13.74
N ILE A 195 -22.83 -17.57 14.33
CA ILE A 195 -23.83 -17.19 15.34
C ILE A 195 -25.26 -17.26 14.78
N SER A 196 -25.49 -16.83 13.53
CA SER A 196 -26.80 -16.87 12.91
C SER A 196 -27.33 -18.30 12.79
N HIS A 197 -26.45 -19.26 12.50
CA HIS A 197 -26.80 -20.67 12.48
C HIS A 197 -27.15 -21.19 13.88
N ASP A 198 -26.33 -20.84 14.88
CA ASP A 198 -26.47 -21.30 16.26
C ASP A 198 -27.70 -20.70 16.98
N ILE A 199 -28.14 -19.50 16.56
CA ILE A 199 -29.38 -18.87 17.02
C ILE A 199 -30.59 -19.50 16.32
N ARG A 200 -30.52 -19.85 15.04
CA ARG A 200 -31.67 -20.38 14.28
C ARG A 200 -32.17 -21.69 14.84
N THR A 201 -31.30 -22.56 15.30
CA THR A 201 -31.67 -23.89 15.82
C THR A 201 -32.52 -23.81 17.09
N PRO A 202 -32.13 -23.13 18.20
CA PRO A 202 -32.97 -23.00 19.39
C PRO A 202 -34.22 -22.18 19.09
N LEU A 203 -34.18 -21.20 18.21
CA LEU A 203 -35.31 -20.40 17.85
C LEU A 203 -36.38 -21.21 17.10
N ALA A 204 -35.96 -22.10 16.19
CA ALA A 204 -36.87 -23.03 15.52
C ALA A 204 -37.59 -24.00 16.52
N LEU A 205 -36.87 -24.41 17.57
CA LEU A 205 -37.46 -25.22 18.64
C LEU A 205 -38.50 -24.42 19.44
N VAL A 206 -38.20 -23.16 19.81
CA VAL A 206 -39.14 -22.27 20.51
C VAL A 206 -40.37 -22.03 19.66
N MET A 207 -40.21 -21.68 18.38
CA MET A 207 -41.32 -21.50 17.44
C MET A 207 -42.18 -22.75 17.30
N GLY A 208 -41.54 -23.94 17.14
CA GLY A 208 -42.26 -25.20 17.03
C GLY A 208 -43.07 -25.54 18.29
N LYS A 209 -42.50 -25.26 19.48
CA LYS A 209 -43.24 -25.46 20.77
C LYS A 209 -44.35 -24.44 20.94
N ALA A 210 -44.11 -23.17 20.66
CA ALA A 210 -45.14 -22.12 20.70
C ALA A 210 -46.31 -22.44 19.75
N GLY A 211 -46.02 -22.86 18.50
CA GLY A 211 -47.04 -23.25 17.53
C GLY A 211 -47.85 -24.49 17.96
N GLN A 212 -47.25 -25.43 18.70
CA GLN A 212 -47.99 -26.57 19.30
C GLN A 212 -48.95 -26.07 20.39
N LEU A 213 -48.53 -25.14 21.27
CA LEU A 213 -49.37 -24.59 22.32
C LEU A 213 -50.49 -23.67 21.77
N GLU A 214 -50.23 -22.92 20.74
CA GLU A 214 -51.22 -22.05 20.05
C GLU A 214 -52.36 -22.88 19.49
N ASN A 215 -52.08 -24.03 18.93
CA ASN A 215 -53.06 -24.92 18.29
C ASN A 215 -53.63 -25.98 19.22
N ASP A 216 -53.31 -26.01 20.52
CA ASP A 216 -53.85 -26.97 21.47
C ASP A 216 -55.23 -26.50 22.01
N PRO A 217 -56.35 -27.09 21.61
CA PRO A 217 -57.68 -26.68 22.04
C PRO A 217 -57.95 -26.92 23.55
N ARG A 218 -57.09 -27.67 24.24
CA ARG A 218 -57.20 -27.94 25.67
C ARG A 218 -56.70 -26.80 26.54
N LEU A 219 -55.94 -25.86 25.95
CA LEU A 219 -55.41 -24.70 26.66
C LEU A 219 -56.40 -23.55 26.75
N PRO A 220 -56.37 -22.78 27.82
CA PRO A 220 -57.13 -21.51 27.92
C PRO A 220 -56.81 -20.56 26.79
N VAL A 221 -57.77 -19.71 26.43
CA VAL A 221 -57.61 -18.74 25.31
C VAL A 221 -56.40 -17.83 25.53
N ASP A 222 -56.20 -17.41 26.78
CA ASP A 222 -55.09 -16.49 27.09
C ASP A 222 -53.74 -17.17 26.93
N ALA A 223 -53.58 -18.45 27.33
CA ALA A 223 -52.36 -19.21 27.12
C ALA A 223 -52.08 -19.44 25.63
N ARG A 224 -53.07 -19.60 24.78
CA ARG A 224 -52.91 -19.69 23.32
C ARG A 224 -52.48 -18.35 22.73
N LYS A 225 -53.04 -17.22 23.22
CA LYS A 225 -52.62 -15.86 22.82
C LYS A 225 -51.13 -15.60 23.19
N ASP A 226 -50.72 -15.98 24.39
CA ASP A 226 -49.30 -15.89 24.81
C ASP A 226 -48.41 -16.73 23.90
N ALA A 227 -48.84 -17.92 23.53
CA ALA A 227 -48.10 -18.77 22.58
C ALA A 227 -47.94 -18.09 21.18
N THR A 228 -49.05 -17.45 20.69
CA THR A 228 -49.00 -16.67 19.44
C THR A 228 -47.99 -15.53 19.54
N ILE A 229 -47.99 -14.80 20.67
CA ILE A 229 -47.00 -13.71 20.90
C ILE A 229 -45.56 -14.26 20.86
N ILE A 230 -45.30 -15.37 21.53
CA ILE A 230 -43.96 -16.01 21.53
C ILE A 230 -43.57 -16.45 20.13
N CYS A 231 -44.48 -17.03 19.35
CA CYS A 231 -44.25 -17.43 17.97
C CYS A 231 -43.87 -16.22 17.10
N ASN A 232 -44.63 -15.16 17.17
CA ASN A 232 -44.43 -13.92 16.40
C ASN A 232 -43.12 -13.20 16.77
N GLN A 233 -42.77 -13.12 18.07
CA GLN A 233 -41.49 -12.56 18.52
C GLN A 233 -40.33 -13.40 18.06
N SER A 234 -40.45 -14.73 18.12
CA SER A 234 -39.41 -15.64 17.64
C SER A 234 -39.19 -15.49 16.12
N GLN A 235 -40.28 -15.33 15.35
CA GLN A 235 -40.19 -15.03 13.92
C GLN A 235 -39.45 -13.72 13.65
N THR A 236 -39.78 -12.65 14.40
CA THR A 236 -39.13 -11.35 14.30
C THR A 236 -37.62 -11.47 14.57
N ILE A 237 -37.21 -12.20 15.60
CA ILE A 237 -35.77 -12.41 15.90
C ILE A 237 -35.10 -13.19 14.75
N ARG A 238 -35.72 -14.18 14.18
CA ARG A 238 -35.18 -14.93 13.03
C ARG A 238 -34.94 -14.04 11.84
N ASP A 239 -35.88 -13.16 11.55
CA ASP A 239 -35.78 -12.24 10.41
C ASP A 239 -34.71 -11.19 10.63
N LEU A 240 -34.58 -10.61 11.85
CA LEU A 240 -33.53 -9.67 12.23
C LEU A 240 -32.13 -10.30 12.11
N VAL A 241 -31.95 -11.55 12.56
CA VAL A 241 -30.68 -12.29 12.42
C VAL A 241 -30.36 -12.56 10.95
N GLY A 242 -31.39 -12.85 10.14
CA GLY A 242 -31.26 -13.03 8.69
C GLY A 242 -30.84 -11.73 7.98
N ASP A 243 -31.42 -10.61 8.38
CA ASP A 243 -31.12 -9.28 7.84
C ASP A 243 -29.71 -8.83 8.22
N LEU A 244 -29.31 -9.05 9.49
CA LEU A 244 -27.96 -8.77 9.95
C LEU A 244 -26.91 -9.54 9.17
N ASN A 245 -27.13 -10.83 8.95
CA ASN A 245 -26.23 -11.67 8.17
C ASN A 245 -26.10 -11.21 6.71
N LEU A 246 -27.21 -10.87 6.07
CA LEU A 246 -27.21 -10.36 4.69
C LEU A 246 -26.50 -8.99 4.60
N THR A 247 -26.81 -8.06 5.52
CA THR A 247 -26.17 -6.76 5.60
C THR A 247 -24.65 -6.89 5.66
N MET A 248 -24.15 -7.77 6.55
CA MET A 248 -22.71 -7.99 6.69
C MET A 248 -22.07 -8.64 5.46
N ARG A 249 -22.77 -9.51 4.77
CA ARG A 249 -22.27 -10.10 3.51
C ARG A 249 -22.17 -9.07 2.39
N LEU A 250 -23.15 -8.15 2.33
CA LEU A 250 -23.12 -7.04 1.37
C LEU A 250 -22.01 -6.04 1.72
N ASP A 251 -21.85 -5.67 3.00
CA ASP A 251 -20.79 -4.79 3.50
C ASP A 251 -19.38 -5.31 3.13
N CYS A 252 -19.19 -6.63 3.20
CA CYS A 252 -17.90 -7.26 2.91
C CYS A 252 -17.74 -7.68 1.43
N ALA A 253 -18.65 -7.29 0.54
CA ALA A 253 -18.69 -7.74 -0.86
C ALA A 253 -18.64 -9.29 -1.04
N MET A 254 -19.13 -10.03 -0.04
CA MET A 254 -19.15 -11.49 -0.03
C MET A 254 -20.42 -12.10 -0.62
N GLN A 255 -21.42 -11.25 -0.91
CA GLN A 255 -22.68 -11.64 -1.55
C GLN A 255 -22.57 -11.35 -3.06
N PRO A 256 -22.39 -12.36 -3.92
CA PRO A 256 -22.45 -12.14 -5.35
C PRO A 256 -23.86 -11.75 -5.77
N LEU A 257 -23.97 -10.66 -6.52
CA LEU A 257 -25.24 -10.22 -7.09
C LEU A 257 -25.62 -11.16 -8.26
N ARG A 258 -26.89 -11.53 -8.31
CA ARG A 258 -27.50 -12.23 -9.45
C ARG A 258 -28.22 -11.21 -10.30
N LEU A 259 -27.45 -10.43 -11.05
CA LEU A 259 -27.99 -9.42 -11.93
C LEU A 259 -28.75 -10.09 -13.09
N GLU A 260 -29.98 -9.69 -13.27
CA GLU A 260 -30.84 -10.11 -14.38
C GLU A 260 -31.56 -8.90 -14.96
N LEU A 261 -31.90 -8.97 -16.24
CA LEU A 261 -32.67 -7.92 -16.87
C LEU A 261 -34.12 -8.03 -16.43
N LEU A 262 -34.59 -7.06 -15.66
CA LEU A 262 -35.93 -7.06 -15.08
C LEU A 262 -36.71 -5.77 -15.39
N GLN A 263 -38.03 -5.87 -15.28
CA GLN A 263 -38.93 -4.73 -15.30
C GLN A 263 -39.16 -4.24 -13.87
N PRO A 264 -38.88 -2.97 -13.56
CA PRO A 264 -39.06 -2.41 -12.22
C PRO A 264 -40.45 -2.61 -11.64
N GLU A 265 -41.47 -2.42 -12.47
CA GLU A 265 -42.87 -2.56 -12.05
C GLU A 265 -43.20 -4.02 -11.66
N ALA A 266 -42.59 -5.00 -12.26
CA ALA A 266 -42.82 -6.40 -11.90
C ALA A 266 -42.34 -6.70 -10.49
N VAL A 267 -41.19 -6.13 -10.09
CA VAL A 267 -40.64 -6.27 -8.73
C VAL A 267 -41.56 -5.58 -7.71
N VAL A 268 -42.04 -4.38 -8.01
CA VAL A 268 -43.01 -3.65 -7.15
C VAL A 268 -44.29 -4.42 -6.97
N ARG A 269 -44.91 -4.90 -8.07
CA ARG A 269 -46.13 -5.73 -8.01
C ARG A 269 -45.94 -6.96 -7.18
N GLN A 270 -44.77 -7.63 -7.31
CA GLN A 270 -44.51 -8.85 -6.57
C GLN A 270 -44.32 -8.59 -5.07
N ALA A 271 -43.57 -7.53 -4.69
CA ALA A 271 -43.40 -7.12 -3.30
C ALA A 271 -44.75 -6.70 -2.67
N ALA A 272 -45.59 -6.00 -3.42
CA ALA A 272 -46.91 -5.64 -2.99
C ALA A 272 -47.86 -6.86 -2.79
N ALA A 273 -47.81 -7.83 -3.73
CA ALA A 273 -48.57 -9.04 -3.61
C ALA A 273 -48.14 -9.89 -2.39
N ASP A 274 -46.83 -10.01 -2.17
CA ASP A 274 -46.27 -10.67 -0.99
C ASP A 274 -46.74 -10.01 0.32
N PHE A 275 -46.76 -8.65 0.36
CA PHE A 275 -47.19 -7.89 1.49
C PHE A 275 -48.71 -8.07 1.77
N LEU A 276 -49.54 -7.99 0.75
CA LEU A 276 -51.00 -8.24 0.87
C LEU A 276 -51.31 -9.66 1.32
N ASN A 277 -50.64 -10.65 0.75
CA ASN A 277 -50.84 -12.05 1.09
C ASN A 277 -50.29 -12.43 2.50
N SER A 278 -49.40 -11.62 3.08
CA SER A 278 -48.88 -11.85 4.43
C SER A 278 -49.88 -11.59 5.55
N GLY A 279 -51.01 -10.93 5.26
CA GLY A 279 -51.98 -10.45 6.24
C GLY A 279 -51.54 -9.18 7.01
N LEU A 280 -50.30 -8.71 6.81
CA LEU A 280 -49.78 -7.50 7.48
C LEU A 280 -50.46 -6.24 7.00
N ALA A 281 -51.04 -6.28 5.82
CA ALA A 281 -51.77 -5.14 5.25
C ALA A 281 -53.16 -4.90 5.89
N GLU A 282 -53.66 -5.85 6.72
CA GLU A 282 -54.97 -5.71 7.36
C GLU A 282 -55.02 -4.47 8.25
N GLY A 283 -55.98 -3.58 7.94
CA GLY A 283 -56.16 -2.30 8.65
C GLY A 283 -55.27 -1.13 8.15
N TYR A 284 -54.49 -1.34 7.09
CA TYR A 284 -53.72 -0.28 6.44
C TYR A 284 -54.18 -0.07 5.01
N PRO A 285 -54.73 1.15 4.66
CA PRO A 285 -54.97 1.52 3.27
C PRO A 285 -53.66 1.41 2.48
N PHE A 286 -53.67 0.64 1.39
CA PHE A 286 -52.47 0.35 0.59
C PHE A 286 -52.70 0.74 -0.87
N GLU A 287 -51.90 1.62 -1.40
CA GLU A 287 -51.97 2.08 -2.79
C GLU A 287 -50.65 1.85 -3.53
N ILE A 288 -50.78 1.48 -4.81
CA ILE A 288 -49.65 1.27 -5.71
C ILE A 288 -49.75 2.26 -6.86
N ASP A 289 -48.76 3.12 -7.04
CA ASP A 289 -48.68 4.08 -8.13
C ASP A 289 -47.56 3.64 -9.12
N LEU A 290 -47.95 3.10 -10.25
CA LEU A 290 -47.07 2.66 -11.32
C LEU A 290 -47.37 3.48 -12.59
N PRO A 291 -46.36 3.80 -13.41
CA PRO A 291 -46.56 4.54 -14.66
C PRO A 291 -47.40 3.74 -15.66
N ASP A 292 -48.26 4.42 -16.41
CA ASP A 292 -49.11 3.82 -17.45
C ASP A 292 -48.30 3.21 -18.61
N THR A 293 -47.15 3.77 -18.88
CA THR A 293 -46.20 3.23 -19.88
C THR A 293 -45.12 2.38 -19.19
N PRO A 294 -44.78 1.20 -19.73
CA PRO A 294 -43.76 0.37 -19.17
C PRO A 294 -42.42 1.10 -19.04
N MET A 295 -41.81 1.01 -17.87
CA MET A 295 -40.46 1.57 -17.63
C MET A 295 -39.42 0.79 -18.41
N ALA A 296 -38.26 1.43 -18.66
CA ALA A 296 -37.10 0.74 -19.22
C ALA A 296 -36.65 -0.39 -18.30
N THR A 297 -36.19 -1.48 -18.92
CA THR A 297 -35.59 -2.59 -18.18
C THR A 297 -34.28 -2.17 -17.51
N MET A 298 -33.98 -2.78 -16.37
CA MET A 298 -32.75 -2.50 -15.61
C MET A 298 -32.05 -3.82 -15.22
N ASN A 299 -30.76 -3.77 -15.01
CA ASN A 299 -30.00 -4.90 -14.47
C ASN A 299 -29.96 -4.83 -12.94
N ALA A 300 -30.67 -5.77 -12.28
CA ALA A 300 -30.66 -5.82 -10.81
C ALA A 300 -30.90 -7.26 -10.31
N ASP A 301 -30.60 -7.47 -9.04
CA ASP A 301 -30.97 -8.71 -8.33
C ASP A 301 -32.41 -8.58 -7.80
N ALA A 302 -33.34 -9.27 -8.48
CA ALA A 302 -34.77 -9.23 -8.16
C ALA A 302 -35.06 -9.68 -6.72
N VAL A 303 -34.31 -10.67 -6.20
CA VAL A 303 -34.50 -11.19 -4.85
C VAL A 303 -34.11 -10.19 -3.79
N LEU A 304 -32.95 -9.53 -3.96
CA LEU A 304 -32.46 -8.52 -3.03
C LEU A 304 -33.34 -7.27 -3.07
N LEU A 305 -33.72 -6.82 -4.27
CA LEU A 305 -34.57 -5.65 -4.44
C LEU A 305 -35.96 -5.86 -3.82
N ARG A 306 -36.58 -7.03 -4.05
CA ARG A 306 -37.85 -7.41 -3.41
C ARG A 306 -37.71 -7.44 -1.89
N ARG A 307 -36.60 -7.96 -1.36
CA ARG A 307 -36.33 -7.98 0.09
C ARG A 307 -36.23 -6.56 0.67
N ALA A 308 -35.56 -5.64 -0.05
CA ALA A 308 -35.48 -4.24 0.36
C ALA A 308 -36.88 -3.58 0.45
N LEU A 309 -37.71 -3.81 -0.57
CA LEU A 309 -39.08 -3.27 -0.61
C LEU A 309 -39.97 -3.87 0.48
N THR A 310 -39.91 -5.19 0.69
CA THR A 310 -40.65 -5.86 1.77
C THR A 310 -40.20 -5.37 3.15
N ASN A 311 -38.90 -5.10 3.33
CA ASN A 311 -38.39 -4.56 4.58
C ASN A 311 -38.93 -3.16 4.87
N LEU A 312 -39.04 -2.31 3.84
CA LEU A 312 -39.64 -0.99 3.97
C LEU A 312 -41.17 -1.07 4.31
N LEU A 313 -41.92 -1.94 3.64
CA LEU A 313 -43.35 -2.16 3.92
C LEU A 313 -43.57 -2.66 5.36
N ASN A 314 -42.76 -3.63 5.82
CA ASN A 314 -42.83 -4.12 7.21
C ASN A 314 -42.48 -3.02 8.22
N ASN A 315 -41.54 -2.12 7.91
CA ASN A 315 -41.26 -0.95 8.73
C ASN A 315 -42.44 0.03 8.80
N CYS A 316 -43.15 0.24 7.69
CA CYS A 316 -44.34 1.06 7.70
C CYS A 316 -45.41 0.53 8.65
N VAL A 317 -45.70 -0.77 8.62
CA VAL A 317 -46.68 -1.39 9.55
C VAL A 317 -46.18 -1.35 11.01
N ARG A 318 -44.93 -1.62 11.23
CA ARG A 318 -44.34 -1.72 12.59
C ARG A 318 -44.33 -0.37 13.32
N HIS A 319 -44.11 0.71 12.59
CA HIS A 319 -43.85 2.05 13.15
C HIS A 319 -45.03 2.99 13.02
N ASN A 320 -46.08 2.62 12.30
CA ASN A 320 -47.28 3.44 12.16
C ASN A 320 -48.50 2.82 12.85
N PRO A 321 -49.44 3.61 13.34
CA PRO A 321 -50.69 3.13 13.89
C PRO A 321 -51.56 2.50 12.80
N VAL A 322 -52.41 1.57 13.19
CA VAL A 322 -53.45 1.02 12.30
C VAL A 322 -54.31 2.12 11.70
N GLY A 323 -54.54 2.08 10.39
CA GLY A 323 -55.24 3.10 9.62
C GLY A 323 -54.34 4.08 8.88
N ALA A 324 -53.01 4.07 9.11
CA ALA A 324 -52.08 4.87 8.32
C ALA A 324 -52.02 4.37 6.88
N ALA A 325 -52.12 5.29 5.90
CA ALA A 325 -51.99 4.92 4.50
C ALA A 325 -50.54 4.58 4.14
N ILE A 326 -50.36 3.54 3.33
CA ILE A 326 -49.05 3.10 2.81
C ILE A 326 -49.09 3.21 1.29
N HIS A 327 -48.16 3.95 0.71
CA HIS A 327 -48.06 4.17 -0.72
C HIS A 327 -46.73 3.54 -1.23
N MET A 328 -46.86 2.85 -2.36
CA MET A 328 -45.70 2.26 -3.04
C MET A 328 -45.68 2.68 -4.51
N ALA A 329 -44.56 3.19 -4.99
CA ALA A 329 -44.45 3.70 -6.35
C ALA A 329 -43.13 3.30 -7.00
N SER A 330 -43.12 3.24 -8.35
CA SER A 330 -41.87 3.26 -9.12
C SER A 330 -41.95 4.32 -10.20
N ARG A 331 -40.85 5.05 -10.42
CA ARG A 331 -40.76 6.15 -11.39
C ARG A 331 -39.38 6.17 -12.06
N GLU A 332 -39.35 6.65 -13.30
CA GLU A 332 -38.11 6.95 -13.98
C GLU A 332 -37.67 8.40 -13.67
N ARG A 333 -36.40 8.57 -13.35
CA ARG A 333 -35.76 9.86 -13.14
C ARG A 333 -34.47 9.94 -13.97
N GLY A 334 -34.61 10.33 -15.24
CA GLY A 334 -33.49 10.38 -16.17
C GLY A 334 -32.94 9.00 -16.49
N LYS A 335 -31.70 8.71 -16.06
CA LYS A 335 -31.05 7.40 -16.22
C LYS A 335 -31.32 6.43 -15.07
N ASP A 336 -32.02 6.88 -14.05
CA ASP A 336 -32.24 6.12 -12.84
C ASP A 336 -33.69 5.62 -12.74
N CYS A 337 -33.84 4.46 -12.11
CA CYS A 337 -35.11 3.95 -11.63
C CYS A 337 -35.24 4.25 -10.13
N VAL A 338 -36.36 4.79 -9.71
CA VAL A 338 -36.65 5.20 -8.33
C VAL A 338 -37.83 4.37 -7.80
N PHE A 339 -37.58 3.60 -6.75
CA PHE A 339 -38.61 2.88 -5.99
C PHE A 339 -38.92 3.70 -4.74
N ILE A 340 -40.22 3.95 -4.47
CA ILE A 340 -40.65 4.78 -3.39
C ILE A 340 -41.61 3.98 -2.49
N VAL A 341 -41.32 4.01 -1.19
CA VAL A 341 -42.28 3.52 -0.18
C VAL A 341 -42.51 4.66 0.81
N GLU A 342 -43.74 5.01 1.00
CA GLU A 342 -44.18 6.13 1.83
C GLU A 342 -45.30 5.69 2.75
N SER A 343 -45.33 6.20 3.98
CA SER A 343 -46.44 6.02 4.90
C SER A 343 -46.82 7.35 5.54
N GLU A 344 -48.11 7.67 5.57
CA GLU A 344 -48.63 8.79 6.30
C GLU A 344 -48.63 8.44 7.80
N ALA A 345 -47.67 9.00 8.55
CA ALA A 345 -47.66 8.90 10.00
C ALA A 345 -48.37 10.09 10.61
N PRO A 346 -49.31 9.91 11.60
CA PRO A 346 -49.78 11.04 12.38
C PRO A 346 -48.62 11.67 13.16
N ALA A 347 -48.64 13.02 13.24
CA ALA A 347 -47.55 13.84 13.79
C ALA A 347 -47.03 13.43 15.19
N SER A 348 -47.75 12.61 15.96
CA SER A 348 -47.34 12.10 17.27
C SER A 348 -46.28 10.99 17.25
N ALA A 349 -46.06 10.30 16.11
CA ALA A 349 -45.10 9.22 15.98
C ALA A 349 -43.71 9.68 15.50
N ALA A 350 -43.59 10.89 14.98
CA ALA A 350 -42.36 11.44 14.42
C ALA A 350 -41.28 11.78 15.47
N THR A 351 -41.60 11.81 16.75
CA THR A 351 -40.66 12.16 17.84
C THR A 351 -39.75 11.01 18.28
N ALA A 352 -39.98 9.78 17.85
CA ALA A 352 -39.21 8.60 18.24
C ALA A 352 -38.08 8.22 17.26
N THR A 353 -38.07 8.78 16.06
CA THR A 353 -37.02 8.51 15.05
C THR A 353 -36.13 9.77 14.91
N GLY A 354 -34.97 9.73 15.54
CA GLY A 354 -33.96 10.77 15.43
C GLY A 354 -33.69 11.12 13.97
N GLY A 355 -33.65 12.43 13.67
CA GLY A 355 -33.51 12.95 12.32
C GLY A 355 -32.38 12.34 11.55
N ILE A 356 -32.65 11.89 10.34
CA ILE A 356 -31.69 11.31 9.42
C ILE A 356 -31.00 12.48 8.71
N THR A 357 -29.70 12.63 8.95
CA THR A 357 -28.89 13.61 8.23
C THR A 357 -28.56 13.09 6.83
N PRO A 358 -28.27 13.97 5.83
CA PRO A 358 -27.96 13.61 4.45
C PRO A 358 -26.73 12.71 4.29
N ASP A 359 -25.92 12.52 5.33
CA ASP A 359 -24.61 11.83 5.30
C ASP A 359 -24.66 10.32 5.53
N GLY A 360 -25.75 9.64 5.26
CA GLY A 360 -25.78 8.16 5.12
C GLY A 360 -25.47 7.32 6.37
N ASN A 361 -25.15 7.91 7.52
CA ASN A 361 -24.59 7.20 8.69
C ASN A 361 -25.58 7.00 9.86
N ALA A 362 -26.82 7.38 9.74
CA ALA A 362 -27.81 7.28 10.82
C ALA A 362 -29.08 6.52 10.44
N ALA A 363 -28.95 5.41 9.67
CA ALA A 363 -30.07 4.47 9.52
C ALA A 363 -30.24 3.72 10.84
N HIS A 364 -31.17 4.16 11.68
CA HIS A 364 -31.53 3.53 12.93
C HIS A 364 -32.34 2.26 12.65
N GLY A 365 -31.67 1.10 12.86
CA GLY A 365 -32.26 -0.23 12.70
C GLY A 365 -31.62 -1.04 11.58
N ILE A 366 -31.53 -2.34 11.79
CA ILE A 366 -30.89 -3.30 10.87
C ILE A 366 -31.58 -3.26 9.49
N GLY A 367 -32.91 -3.08 9.47
CA GLY A 367 -33.70 -3.09 8.24
C GLY A 367 -33.38 -1.93 7.28
N LEU A 368 -33.29 -0.69 7.76
CA LEU A 368 -32.95 0.46 6.91
C LEU A 368 -31.50 0.39 6.44
N LYS A 369 -30.60 -0.13 7.28
CA LYS A 369 -29.20 -0.36 6.89
C LYS A 369 -29.13 -1.41 5.76
N LEU A 370 -29.90 -2.48 5.83
CA LEU A 370 -30.00 -3.47 4.77
C LEU A 370 -30.47 -2.87 3.45
N VAL A 371 -31.52 -2.01 3.49
CA VAL A 371 -32.02 -1.31 2.29
C VAL A 371 -30.90 -0.44 1.66
N ALA A 372 -30.19 0.31 2.48
CA ALA A 372 -29.05 1.13 1.99
C ALA A 372 -27.95 0.27 1.36
N GLN A 373 -27.61 -0.86 1.98
CA GLN A 373 -26.58 -1.77 1.47
C GLN A 373 -27.00 -2.46 0.16
N ILE A 374 -28.28 -2.84 0.04
CA ILE A 374 -28.82 -3.39 -1.23
C ILE A 374 -28.73 -2.32 -2.32
N ALA A 375 -29.10 -1.09 -2.05
CA ALA A 375 -29.01 -0.02 -3.03
C ALA A 375 -27.54 0.22 -3.46
N GLN A 376 -26.61 0.31 -2.51
CA GLN A 376 -25.18 0.47 -2.78
C GLN A 376 -24.58 -0.68 -3.59
N SER A 377 -24.99 -1.91 -3.31
CA SER A 377 -24.51 -3.08 -4.07
C SER A 377 -24.96 -3.08 -5.54
N HIS A 378 -25.99 -2.28 -5.89
CA HIS A 378 -26.45 -2.05 -7.24
C HIS A 378 -25.97 -0.71 -7.83
N ASP A 379 -24.87 -0.16 -7.30
CA ASP A 379 -24.29 1.14 -7.70
C ASP A 379 -25.27 2.33 -7.54
N GLY A 380 -26.28 2.15 -6.66
CA GLY A 380 -27.29 3.14 -6.34
C GLY A 380 -27.19 3.66 -4.91
N TYR A 381 -28.24 4.29 -4.45
CA TYR A 381 -28.34 4.77 -3.07
C TYR A 381 -29.78 4.74 -2.57
N ALA A 382 -29.94 4.70 -1.23
CA ALA A 382 -31.24 4.88 -0.57
C ALA A 382 -31.29 6.22 0.15
N ARG A 383 -32.41 6.94 0.00
CA ARG A 383 -32.68 8.21 0.66
C ARG A 383 -33.84 8.04 1.60
N PHE A 384 -33.64 8.35 2.87
CA PHE A 384 -34.68 8.30 3.89
C PHE A 384 -35.08 9.74 4.25
N ILE A 385 -36.36 10.01 4.22
CA ILE A 385 -36.94 11.30 4.56
C ILE A 385 -37.91 11.06 5.71
N ALA A 386 -37.66 11.67 6.85
CA ALA A 386 -38.52 11.64 8.02
C ALA A 386 -39.08 13.03 8.27
N GLY A 387 -40.38 13.11 8.54
CA GLY A 387 -41.12 14.33 8.80
C GLY A 387 -42.52 13.97 9.28
N ASP A 388 -43.52 14.64 8.76
CA ASP A 388 -44.94 14.32 8.98
C ASP A 388 -45.34 12.98 8.33
N SER A 389 -44.52 12.48 7.40
CA SER A 389 -44.61 11.18 6.75
C SER A 389 -43.23 10.54 6.71
N PHE A 390 -43.17 9.20 6.73
CA PHE A 390 -41.95 8.45 6.42
C PHE A 390 -41.91 8.13 4.93
N ARG A 391 -40.85 8.52 4.26
CA ARG A 391 -40.60 8.21 2.85
C ARG A 391 -39.19 7.68 2.63
N CYS A 392 -39.12 6.57 1.91
CA CYS A 392 -37.85 6.03 1.45
C CYS A 392 -37.82 5.98 -0.09
N GLU A 393 -36.74 6.49 -0.68
CA GLU A 393 -36.47 6.40 -2.10
C GLU A 393 -35.24 5.49 -2.30
N ILE A 394 -35.39 4.39 -3.04
CA ILE A 394 -34.28 3.58 -3.54
C ILE A 394 -33.99 3.99 -4.98
N VAL A 395 -32.83 4.55 -5.25
CA VAL A 395 -32.44 5.05 -6.57
C VAL A 395 -31.37 4.14 -7.15
N LEU A 396 -31.64 3.50 -8.29
CA LEU A 396 -30.75 2.57 -8.95
C LEU A 396 -30.52 2.99 -10.40
N PRO A 397 -29.30 2.85 -10.95
CA PRO A 397 -29.05 3.07 -12.37
C PRO A 397 -29.76 2.00 -13.21
N LYS A 398 -30.13 2.36 -14.47
CA LYS A 398 -30.77 1.45 -15.41
C LYS A 398 -29.82 0.48 -16.05
#